data_9d7b99fcd3de3e1f23aec3f2890c10f9
#
_entry.id   9d7b99fcd3de3e1f23aec3f2890c10f9
#
_cell.length_a   1.000
_cell.length_b   1.000
_cell.length_c   1.000
_cell.angle_alpha   90.00
_cell.angle_beta   90.00
_cell.angle_gamma   90.00
#
_symmetry.space_group_name_H-M   'P 1'
#
loop_
_entity.id
_entity.type
_entity.pdbx_description
1 polymer ?
#
loop_
_entity_poly.entity_id
_entity_poly.type
_entity_poly.pdbx_seq_one_letter_code
_entity_poly.pdbx_strand_id
1 'polypeptide(L)'
;MRKILLLLCLACASNAFGKKVVKDLWPDGTEIDLWFKQTDAVNLNNLGKKYRITDYGVVNDGKIHTKELQNLIDKIAVEGGGVVIVPEGVYMTGAVFFKQGVHLHIMAGGVLMGSNDSSDYPLLTTRIEGETCKYYSALINADKIDGFTISGKGAIYGNGYTCWKYFWERREWNRKCTNKDEQRPRLVYISNCKNVQIEGVNLQNSPFWTTHIYNSENVKLLNLHIYSPAKPVKAPSTDAIDLDVVKNILVKGCYMSVNDDAVAIKGGKGPYADAFRTKYEGVDLSKFPEMEGDGENRNIIIEDCEYGFCHGCLTLGSESVFNHNIILRRIKVSEANNLLWLKMRPDTPQRYEYITVEDIEGYGKNFILVAPWTQFYDLKGRETTPMSYSDHITMRNIKFDCNVFFNVNQQESQYHLSNFTFENLDIKANKKELHEEYVENFTIKNITVK
;
A
#
# COMPACT_ATOMS: atom_id res chain seq x y z
N MET A 1 -0.02 -71.23 -50.35
CA MET A 1 -0.58 -70.92 -49.04
C MET A 1 0.03 -69.62 -48.53
N ARG A 2 -0.73 -68.48 -48.69
CA ARG A 2 -0.32 -67.17 -48.23
C ARG A 2 -1.06 -66.85 -46.90
N LYS A 3 -0.34 -66.67 -45.81
CA LYS A 3 -0.89 -66.30 -44.53
C LYS A 3 -1.06 -64.76 -44.54
N ILE A 4 -2.29 -64.31 -44.37
CA ILE A 4 -2.62 -62.88 -44.17
C ILE A 4 -2.49 -62.61 -42.70
N LEU A 5 -1.60 -61.65 -42.33
CA LEU A 5 -1.43 -61.12 -40.98
C LEU A 5 -2.34 -59.92 -40.84
N LEU A 6 -3.34 -60.01 -39.97
CA LEU A 6 -4.22 -58.91 -39.63
C LEU A 6 -3.53 -58.08 -38.50
N LEU A 7 -3.13 -56.86 -38.81
CA LEU A 7 -2.70 -55.88 -37.79
C LEU A 7 -3.95 -55.16 -37.21
N LEU A 8 -4.23 -55.41 -35.94
CA LEU A 8 -5.18 -54.58 -35.16
C LEU A 8 -4.46 -53.32 -34.69
N CYS A 9 -4.80 -52.17 -35.26
CA CYS A 9 -4.45 -50.87 -34.69
C CYS A 9 -5.42 -50.56 -33.55
N LEU A 10 -4.96 -50.64 -32.27
CA LEU A 10 -5.64 -50.03 -31.13
C LEU A 10 -5.40 -48.52 -31.19
N ALA A 11 -6.41 -47.76 -31.53
CA ALA A 11 -6.41 -46.31 -31.35
C ALA A 11 -6.64 -45.99 -29.86
N CYS A 12 -5.57 -45.69 -29.14
CA CYS A 12 -5.68 -45.06 -27.82
C CYS A 12 -6.19 -43.60 -28.01
N ALA A 13 -7.48 -43.41 -27.82
CA ALA A 13 -8.02 -42.08 -27.67
C ALA A 13 -7.60 -41.53 -26.29
N SER A 14 -6.53 -40.76 -26.24
CA SER A 14 -6.17 -39.98 -25.07
C SER A 14 -7.19 -38.82 -24.92
N ASN A 15 -8.15 -38.99 -24.02
CA ASN A 15 -8.99 -37.90 -23.54
C ASN A 15 -8.12 -36.90 -22.77
N ALA A 16 -7.55 -35.96 -23.48
CA ALA A 16 -7.00 -34.76 -22.87
C ALA A 16 -8.16 -33.93 -22.32
N PHE A 17 -8.53 -34.18 -21.05
CA PHE A 17 -9.31 -33.21 -20.30
C PHE A 17 -8.44 -31.97 -20.14
N GLY A 18 -8.58 -31.02 -21.05
CA GLY A 18 -8.04 -29.71 -20.89
C GLY A 18 -8.60 -29.11 -19.60
N LYS A 19 -7.78 -28.96 -18.56
CA LYS A 19 -8.16 -28.14 -17.42
C LYS A 19 -8.62 -26.81 -17.98
N LYS A 20 -9.91 -26.49 -17.82
CA LYS A 20 -10.45 -25.15 -18.11
C LYS A 20 -9.58 -24.19 -17.30
N VAL A 21 -8.77 -23.41 -17.96
CA VAL A 21 -8.02 -22.32 -17.30
C VAL A 21 -9.10 -21.36 -16.80
N VAL A 22 -9.35 -21.39 -15.50
CA VAL A 22 -10.23 -20.43 -14.86
C VAL A 22 -9.55 -19.07 -15.03
N LYS A 23 -10.15 -18.19 -15.80
CA LYS A 23 -9.65 -16.82 -15.97
C LYS A 23 -9.72 -16.12 -14.62
N ASP A 24 -8.63 -15.49 -14.23
CA ASP A 24 -8.58 -14.62 -13.07
C ASP A 24 -9.18 -13.27 -13.45
N LEU A 25 -10.20 -12.83 -12.71
CA LEU A 25 -10.97 -11.64 -13.05
C LEU A 25 -10.92 -10.62 -11.93
N TRP A 26 -10.98 -9.36 -12.31
CA TRP A 26 -11.24 -8.26 -11.39
C TRP A 26 -12.65 -8.37 -10.79
N PRO A 27 -12.91 -7.73 -9.65
CA PRO A 27 -14.26 -7.74 -9.05
C PRO A 27 -15.35 -7.17 -9.96
N ASP A 28 -15.04 -6.32 -10.93
CA ASP A 28 -15.98 -5.80 -11.95
C ASP A 28 -16.22 -6.78 -13.12
N GLY A 29 -15.56 -7.95 -13.10
CA GLY A 29 -15.69 -8.98 -14.13
C GLY A 29 -14.73 -8.84 -15.32
N THR A 30 -13.91 -7.80 -15.39
CA THR A 30 -12.88 -7.65 -16.42
C THR A 30 -11.66 -8.55 -16.17
N GLU A 31 -10.89 -8.87 -17.21
CA GLU A 31 -9.75 -9.77 -17.11
C GLU A 31 -8.55 -9.10 -16.42
N ILE A 32 -7.89 -9.83 -15.53
CA ILE A 32 -6.62 -9.40 -14.91
C ILE A 32 -5.50 -9.59 -15.93
N ASP A 33 -4.75 -8.51 -16.20
CA ASP A 33 -3.63 -8.51 -17.12
C ASP A 33 -2.52 -9.48 -16.67
N LEU A 34 -1.84 -10.10 -17.62
CA LEU A 34 -0.72 -11.02 -17.38
C LEU A 34 0.44 -10.35 -16.63
N TRP A 35 0.57 -9.04 -16.70
CA TRP A 35 1.56 -8.26 -15.94
C TRP A 35 1.51 -8.57 -14.43
N PHE A 36 0.32 -8.79 -13.85
CA PHE A 36 0.16 -9.15 -12.45
C PHE A 36 0.70 -10.53 -12.08
N LYS A 37 0.96 -11.38 -13.07
CA LYS A 37 1.53 -12.74 -12.88
C LYS A 37 3.05 -12.78 -13.06
N GLN A 38 3.62 -11.72 -13.62
CA GLN A 38 5.06 -11.59 -13.85
C GLN A 38 5.73 -11.08 -12.56
N THR A 39 6.37 -11.96 -11.82
CA THR A 39 7.04 -11.66 -10.53
C THR A 39 8.51 -12.05 -10.54
N ASP A 40 9.14 -11.92 -11.71
CA ASP A 40 10.56 -12.21 -11.87
C ASP A 40 11.40 -11.26 -11.01
N ALA A 41 12.43 -11.81 -10.36
CA ALA A 41 13.34 -11.02 -9.56
C ALA A 41 14.15 -10.04 -10.44
N VAL A 42 14.51 -8.90 -9.84
CA VAL A 42 15.36 -7.89 -10.49
C VAL A 42 16.69 -8.51 -10.91
N ASN A 43 16.95 -8.52 -12.21
CA ASN A 43 18.25 -8.95 -12.73
C ASN A 43 19.22 -7.78 -12.83
N LEU A 44 20.15 -7.70 -11.87
CA LEU A 44 21.13 -6.61 -11.80
C LEU A 44 22.01 -6.50 -13.06
N ASN A 45 22.15 -7.55 -13.87
CA ASN A 45 22.94 -7.49 -15.10
C ASN A 45 22.26 -6.69 -16.20
N ASN A 46 20.94 -6.52 -16.10
CA ASN A 46 20.15 -5.73 -17.04
C ASN A 46 20.08 -4.24 -16.66
N LEU A 47 20.58 -3.86 -15.47
CA LEU A 47 20.48 -2.51 -14.93
C LEU A 47 21.76 -1.66 -15.08
N GLY A 48 22.73 -2.14 -15.87
CA GLY A 48 23.97 -1.43 -16.12
C GLY A 48 25.09 -1.70 -15.13
N LYS A 49 26.01 -0.74 -15.05
CA LYS A 49 27.22 -0.83 -14.21
C LYS A 49 26.88 -0.74 -12.72
N LYS A 50 27.62 -1.47 -11.89
CA LYS A 50 27.47 -1.54 -10.44
C LYS A 50 28.49 -0.64 -9.76
N TYR A 51 28.05 0.20 -8.82
CA TYR A 51 28.86 1.16 -8.10
C TYR A 51 28.74 0.92 -6.59
N ARG A 52 29.78 0.39 -5.97
CA ARG A 52 29.81 0.19 -4.52
C ARG A 52 29.98 1.53 -3.81
N ILE A 53 29.10 1.86 -2.88
CA ILE A 53 29.12 3.16 -2.17
C ILE A 53 30.46 3.42 -1.46
N THR A 54 31.12 2.37 -0.96
CA THR A 54 32.41 2.45 -0.27
C THR A 54 33.53 2.98 -1.15
N ASP A 55 33.49 2.74 -2.45
CA ASP A 55 34.48 3.21 -3.42
C ASP A 55 34.34 4.73 -3.71
N TYR A 56 33.26 5.34 -3.20
CA TYR A 56 32.89 6.74 -3.42
C TYR A 56 32.75 7.53 -2.11
N GLY A 57 33.40 7.07 -1.04
CA GLY A 57 33.51 7.81 0.22
C GLY A 57 32.33 7.63 1.19
N VAL A 58 31.36 6.77 0.91
CA VAL A 58 30.31 6.39 1.87
C VAL A 58 30.83 5.22 2.69
N VAL A 59 31.25 5.50 3.93
CA VAL A 59 31.92 4.52 4.77
C VAL A 59 31.14 4.21 6.06
N ASN A 60 31.37 3.03 6.61
CA ASN A 60 30.74 2.58 7.86
C ASN A 60 31.53 3.10 9.07
N ASP A 61 31.45 4.42 9.36
CA ASP A 61 32.13 5.09 10.46
C ASP A 61 31.20 5.78 11.46
N GLY A 62 29.87 5.53 11.32
CA GLY A 62 28.83 6.12 12.17
C GLY A 62 28.52 7.60 11.87
N LYS A 63 29.06 8.16 10.78
CA LYS A 63 28.75 9.53 10.33
C LYS A 63 27.77 9.55 9.19
N ILE A 64 27.12 10.69 8.99
CA ILE A 64 26.18 10.94 7.92
C ILE A 64 26.94 11.23 6.61
N HIS A 65 26.70 10.43 5.57
CA HIS A 65 27.34 10.51 4.25
C HIS A 65 26.36 10.87 3.13
N THR A 66 25.38 11.74 3.42
CA THR A 66 24.32 12.11 2.45
C THR A 66 24.88 12.72 1.18
N LYS A 67 25.87 13.63 1.33
CA LYS A 67 26.46 14.33 0.19
C LYS A 67 27.24 13.38 -0.73
N GLU A 68 28.02 12.48 -0.16
CA GLU A 68 28.80 11.49 -0.89
C GLU A 68 27.88 10.54 -1.66
N LEU A 69 26.82 10.06 -1.00
CA LEU A 69 25.83 9.16 -1.61
C LEU A 69 25.04 9.87 -2.70
N GLN A 70 24.60 11.12 -2.48
CA GLN A 70 23.90 11.90 -3.50
C GLN A 70 24.80 12.19 -4.70
N ASN A 71 26.06 12.57 -4.48
CA ASN A 71 27.03 12.79 -5.55
C ASN A 71 27.25 11.53 -6.40
N LEU A 72 27.27 10.35 -5.76
CA LEU A 72 27.34 9.08 -6.47
C LEU A 72 26.10 8.84 -7.35
N ILE A 73 24.92 9.05 -6.81
CA ILE A 73 23.65 8.92 -7.55
C ILE A 73 23.67 9.86 -8.78
N ASP A 74 24.08 11.12 -8.57
CA ASP A 74 24.15 12.13 -9.63
C ASP A 74 25.16 11.76 -10.71
N LYS A 75 26.33 11.26 -10.33
CA LYS A 75 27.36 10.75 -11.22
C LYS A 75 26.83 9.59 -12.08
N ILE A 76 26.19 8.60 -11.46
CA ILE A 76 25.63 7.44 -12.18
C ILE A 76 24.61 7.89 -13.21
N ALA A 77 23.74 8.84 -12.86
CA ALA A 77 22.75 9.37 -13.79
C ALA A 77 23.39 10.03 -15.01
N VAL A 78 24.46 10.83 -14.80
CA VAL A 78 25.20 11.48 -15.89
C VAL A 78 25.96 10.46 -16.77
N GLU A 79 26.41 9.34 -16.19
CA GLU A 79 27.10 8.26 -16.90
C GLU A 79 26.14 7.32 -17.67
N GLY A 80 24.84 7.60 -17.68
CA GLY A 80 23.85 6.84 -18.44
C GLY A 80 23.12 5.77 -17.63
N GLY A 81 23.26 5.78 -16.30
CA GLY A 81 22.56 4.88 -15.39
C GLY A 81 23.43 3.77 -14.82
N GLY A 82 22.83 3.01 -13.88
CA GLY A 82 23.50 1.91 -13.18
C GLY A 82 22.91 1.62 -11.81
N VAL A 83 23.62 0.84 -11.02
CA VAL A 83 23.14 0.34 -9.74
C VAL A 83 24.04 0.82 -8.59
N VAL A 84 23.47 1.54 -7.66
CA VAL A 84 24.08 1.85 -6.36
C VAL A 84 24.07 0.58 -5.50
N ILE A 85 25.24 0.08 -5.13
CA ILE A 85 25.40 -1.12 -4.31
C ILE A 85 25.75 -0.73 -2.89
N VAL A 86 24.88 -1.08 -1.95
CA VAL A 86 25.15 -0.97 -0.50
C VAL A 86 25.68 -2.34 -0.03
N PRO A 87 26.97 -2.47 0.26
CA PRO A 87 27.56 -3.73 0.73
C PRO A 87 27.20 -3.99 2.20
N GLU A 88 27.66 -5.12 2.75
CA GLU A 88 27.56 -5.43 4.18
C GLU A 88 28.15 -4.28 5.03
N GLY A 89 27.45 -3.89 6.09
CA GLY A 89 27.78 -2.78 6.99
C GLY A 89 26.61 -1.83 7.21
N VAL A 90 26.80 -0.84 8.07
CA VAL A 90 25.78 0.19 8.39
C VAL A 90 26.25 1.54 7.86
N TYR A 91 25.50 2.10 6.93
CA TYR A 91 25.83 3.36 6.26
C TYR A 91 24.75 4.38 6.54
N MET A 92 25.12 5.49 7.20
CA MET A 92 24.18 6.51 7.62
C MET A 92 24.03 7.61 6.57
N THR A 93 22.81 8.03 6.33
CA THR A 93 22.47 9.09 5.38
C THR A 93 21.25 9.87 5.83
N GLY A 94 21.11 11.10 5.41
CA GLY A 94 19.84 11.82 5.33
C GLY A 94 19.11 11.48 4.02
N ALA A 95 18.22 12.38 3.60
CA ALA A 95 17.43 12.17 2.38
C ALA A 95 18.29 12.10 1.13
N VAL A 96 18.03 11.09 0.29
CA VAL A 96 18.65 10.96 -1.05
C VAL A 96 17.59 10.89 -2.14
N PHE A 97 17.93 11.41 -3.32
CA PHE A 97 17.02 11.57 -4.46
C PHE A 97 17.56 10.81 -5.66
N PHE A 98 16.88 9.73 -6.00
CA PHE A 98 17.22 8.92 -7.16
C PHE A 98 16.84 9.63 -8.47
N LYS A 99 17.49 9.25 -9.54
CA LYS A 99 17.33 9.83 -10.88
C LYS A 99 17.06 8.74 -11.91
N GLN A 100 16.55 9.14 -13.07
CA GLN A 100 16.27 8.22 -14.17
C GLN A 100 17.48 7.32 -14.47
N GLY A 101 17.23 6.02 -14.54
CA GLY A 101 18.23 5.00 -14.84
C GLY A 101 19.15 4.62 -13.66
N VAL A 102 18.94 5.18 -12.46
CA VAL A 102 19.73 4.84 -11.28
C VAL A 102 18.89 3.96 -10.33
N HIS A 103 19.42 2.80 -9.98
CA HIS A 103 18.76 1.77 -9.17
C HIS A 103 19.49 1.56 -7.85
N LEU A 104 18.80 1.01 -6.84
CA LEU A 104 19.37 0.70 -5.53
C LEU A 104 19.39 -0.81 -5.29
N HIS A 105 20.55 -1.34 -4.90
CA HIS A 105 20.66 -2.72 -4.43
C HIS A 105 21.35 -2.80 -3.09
N ILE A 106 20.70 -3.39 -2.10
CA ILE A 106 21.24 -3.54 -0.74
C ILE A 106 21.59 -5.01 -0.52
N MET A 107 22.87 -5.29 -0.41
CA MET A 107 23.34 -6.67 -0.20
C MET A 107 22.91 -7.20 1.17
N ALA A 108 22.89 -8.52 1.32
CA ALA A 108 22.67 -9.14 2.62
C ALA A 108 23.69 -8.59 3.66
N GLY A 109 23.21 -8.27 4.87
CA GLY A 109 24.02 -7.62 5.90
C GLY A 109 24.26 -6.11 5.67
N GLY A 110 23.88 -5.55 4.52
CA GLY A 110 23.94 -4.11 4.26
C GLY A 110 22.74 -3.39 4.88
N VAL A 111 22.98 -2.25 5.51
CA VAL A 111 21.95 -1.39 6.11
C VAL A 111 22.19 0.05 5.67
N LEU A 112 21.21 0.63 4.98
CA LEU A 112 21.16 2.06 4.75
C LEU A 112 20.30 2.68 5.87
N MET A 113 20.96 3.38 6.79
CA MET A 113 20.33 3.91 8.01
C MET A 113 20.07 5.41 7.88
N GLY A 114 18.83 5.80 8.15
CA GLY A 114 18.43 7.21 8.17
C GLY A 114 19.03 7.98 9.36
N SER A 115 19.30 9.26 9.13
CA SER A 115 19.59 10.19 10.21
C SER A 115 18.37 10.31 11.15
N ASN A 116 18.63 10.47 12.43
CA ASN A 116 17.62 10.83 13.42
C ASN A 116 17.46 12.35 13.63
N ASP A 117 18.20 13.15 12.87
CA ASP A 117 18.09 14.61 12.84
C ASP A 117 17.22 15.01 11.63
N SER A 118 16.10 15.69 11.89
CA SER A 118 15.19 16.14 10.84
C SER A 118 15.80 17.19 9.91
N SER A 119 16.88 17.88 10.32
CA SER A 119 17.60 18.83 9.46
C SER A 119 18.29 18.18 8.25
N ASP A 120 18.53 16.86 8.31
CA ASP A 120 19.06 16.07 7.19
C ASP A 120 18.00 15.69 6.13
N TYR A 121 16.76 16.17 6.33
CA TYR A 121 15.62 15.92 5.42
C TYR A 121 15.04 17.27 4.96
N PRO A 122 15.35 17.73 3.75
CA PRO A 122 14.84 19.01 3.27
C PRO A 122 13.30 19.04 3.20
N LEU A 123 12.75 20.20 3.56
CA LEU A 123 11.33 20.48 3.42
C LEU A 123 11.00 20.73 1.94
N LEU A 124 10.13 19.90 1.39
CA LEU A 124 9.68 19.98 0.00
C LEU A 124 8.18 20.17 -0.09
N THR A 125 7.71 20.67 -1.23
CA THR A 125 6.31 20.55 -1.58
C THR A 125 6.05 19.09 -1.95
N THR A 126 5.21 18.42 -1.19
CA THR A 126 4.96 16.98 -1.32
C THR A 126 3.53 16.62 -0.92
N ARG A 127 3.17 15.38 -1.12
CA ARG A 127 1.84 14.84 -0.83
C ARG A 127 1.80 14.19 0.55
N ILE A 128 0.90 14.66 1.42
CA ILE A 128 0.64 14.09 2.77
C ILE A 128 -0.85 14.17 3.07
N GLU A 129 -1.44 13.07 3.54
CA GLU A 129 -2.82 13.00 4.01
C GLU A 129 -3.82 13.65 3.03
N GLY A 130 -3.71 13.28 1.76
CA GLY A 130 -4.61 13.75 0.71
C GLY A 130 -4.43 15.20 0.25
N GLU A 131 -3.37 15.88 0.66
CA GLU A 131 -3.09 17.27 0.32
C GLU A 131 -1.65 17.49 -0.11
N THR A 132 -1.43 18.47 -0.97
CA THR A 132 -0.09 18.97 -1.30
C THR A 132 0.31 20.03 -0.27
N CYS A 133 1.40 19.80 0.44
CA CYS A 133 1.87 20.69 1.51
C CYS A 133 3.39 20.71 1.61
N LYS A 134 3.93 21.61 2.44
CA LYS A 134 5.35 21.58 2.85
C LYS A 134 5.56 20.52 3.92
N TYR A 135 6.43 19.55 3.63
CA TYR A 135 6.73 18.45 4.54
C TYR A 135 8.15 17.92 4.33
N TYR A 136 8.69 17.17 5.28
CA TYR A 136 9.99 16.54 5.12
C TYR A 136 9.99 15.56 3.95
N SER A 137 11.08 15.55 3.19
CA SER A 137 11.37 14.49 2.22
C SER A 137 11.45 13.13 2.90
N ALA A 138 11.35 12.06 2.12
CA ALA A 138 11.63 10.71 2.61
C ALA A 138 13.14 10.46 2.69
N LEU A 139 13.55 9.36 3.33
CA LEU A 139 14.94 8.90 3.27
C LEU A 139 15.32 8.54 1.83
N ILE A 140 14.49 7.75 1.15
CA ILE A 140 14.65 7.41 -0.26
C ILE A 140 13.53 8.10 -1.06
N ASN A 141 13.90 8.89 -2.04
CA ASN A 141 12.97 9.60 -2.91
C ASN A 141 13.23 9.25 -4.38
N ALA A 142 12.15 8.95 -5.11
CA ALA A 142 12.15 8.84 -6.57
C ALA A 142 10.94 9.60 -7.12
N ASP A 143 11.18 10.54 -8.02
CA ASP A 143 10.12 11.35 -8.64
C ASP A 143 10.30 11.39 -10.16
N LYS A 144 9.20 11.16 -10.91
CA LYS A 144 9.15 11.20 -12.36
C LYS A 144 10.15 10.26 -13.05
N ILE A 145 10.31 9.05 -12.50
CA ILE A 145 11.21 8.02 -13.01
C ILE A 145 10.41 6.87 -13.64
N ASP A 146 10.84 6.42 -14.80
CA ASP A 146 10.35 5.19 -15.43
C ASP A 146 11.38 4.07 -15.28
N GLY A 147 10.97 2.95 -14.68
CA GLY A 147 11.82 1.77 -14.51
C GLY A 147 12.70 1.77 -13.25
N PHE A 148 12.29 2.40 -12.14
CA PHE A 148 13.07 2.42 -10.89
C PHE A 148 13.01 1.09 -10.14
N THR A 149 14.14 0.65 -9.55
CA THR A 149 14.17 -0.54 -8.69
C THR A 149 14.91 -0.33 -7.39
N ILE A 150 14.36 -0.93 -6.32
CA ILE A 150 15.06 -1.19 -5.05
C ILE A 150 15.06 -2.71 -4.86
N SER A 151 16.22 -3.32 -4.65
CA SER A 151 16.35 -4.77 -4.57
C SER A 151 17.39 -5.22 -3.54
N GLY A 152 17.42 -6.51 -3.27
CA GLY A 152 18.43 -7.14 -2.41
C GLY A 152 17.84 -7.79 -1.17
N LYS A 153 18.70 -8.11 -0.20
CA LYS A 153 18.34 -8.77 1.08
C LYS A 153 18.82 -8.01 2.31
N GLY A 154 19.27 -6.77 2.12
CA GLY A 154 19.65 -5.87 3.20
C GLY A 154 18.48 -5.07 3.73
N ALA A 155 18.74 -3.97 4.42
CA ALA A 155 17.71 -3.17 5.07
C ALA A 155 17.83 -1.67 4.75
N ILE A 156 16.67 -1.01 4.67
CA ILE A 156 16.51 0.43 4.82
C ILE A 156 15.93 0.65 6.23
N TYR A 157 16.66 1.32 7.09
CA TYR A 157 16.32 1.50 8.49
C TYR A 157 16.08 2.98 8.78
N GLY A 158 14.87 3.34 9.15
CA GLY A 158 14.46 4.74 9.27
C GLY A 158 14.95 5.44 10.53
N ASN A 159 15.46 4.70 11.53
CA ASN A 159 15.96 5.25 12.81
C ASN A 159 14.95 6.17 13.53
N GLY A 160 13.64 5.82 13.46
CA GLY A 160 12.54 6.68 13.84
C GLY A 160 12.35 6.96 15.33
N TYR A 161 13.06 6.29 16.21
CA TYR A 161 12.83 6.33 17.67
C TYR A 161 12.74 7.76 18.25
N THR A 162 13.67 8.62 17.89
CA THR A 162 13.71 10.03 18.35
C THR A 162 12.47 10.79 17.88
N CYS A 163 12.06 10.61 16.61
CA CYS A 163 10.87 11.23 16.05
C CYS A 163 9.59 10.74 16.74
N TRP A 164 9.49 9.45 17.05
CA TRP A 164 8.33 8.89 17.76
C TRP A 164 8.20 9.45 19.17
N LYS A 165 9.32 9.58 19.86
CA LYS A 165 9.37 10.16 21.20
C LYS A 165 8.86 11.60 21.19
N TYR A 166 9.37 12.44 20.29
CA TYR A 166 8.93 13.84 20.16
C TYR A 166 7.45 13.96 19.79
N PHE A 167 6.93 13.09 18.93
CA PHE A 167 5.52 13.08 18.59
C PHE A 167 4.62 12.80 19.81
N TRP A 168 4.97 11.81 20.64
CA TRP A 168 4.22 11.49 21.83
C TRP A 168 4.36 12.56 22.91
N GLU A 169 5.54 13.08 23.14
CA GLU A 169 5.79 14.20 24.05
C GLU A 169 4.95 15.43 23.65
N ARG A 170 4.88 15.74 22.36
CA ARG A 170 4.00 16.81 21.88
C ARG A 170 2.52 16.52 22.14
N ARG A 171 2.07 15.30 22.01
CA ARG A 171 0.68 14.88 22.29
C ARG A 171 0.31 14.90 23.75
N GLU A 172 1.24 14.82 24.68
CA GLU A 172 0.98 14.96 26.10
C GLU A 172 0.42 16.35 26.45
N TRP A 173 0.95 17.41 25.87
CA TRP A 173 0.49 18.77 26.11
C TRP A 173 -0.44 19.33 25.02
N ASN A 174 -0.44 18.77 23.81
CA ASN A 174 -1.39 19.09 22.74
C ASN A 174 -2.03 17.84 22.16
N ARG A 175 -3.11 17.37 22.76
CA ARG A 175 -3.83 16.17 22.29
C ARG A 175 -4.38 16.25 20.87
N LYS A 176 -4.47 17.47 20.31
CA LYS A 176 -4.91 17.73 18.93
C LYS A 176 -3.74 17.79 17.94
N CYS A 177 -2.52 17.53 18.40
CA CYS A 177 -1.34 17.50 17.54
C CYS A 177 -1.55 16.51 16.38
N THR A 178 -1.38 17.02 15.16
CA THR A 178 -1.46 16.26 13.90
C THR A 178 -0.08 15.83 13.45
N ASN A 179 -0.03 14.99 12.42
CA ASN A 179 1.21 14.65 11.74
C ASN A 179 1.85 15.85 11.01
N LYS A 180 1.07 16.90 10.74
CA LYS A 180 1.57 18.15 10.14
C LYS A 180 2.16 19.11 11.17
N ASP A 181 1.72 19.02 12.44
CA ASP A 181 2.28 19.79 13.55
C ASP A 181 3.60 19.21 14.04
N GLU A 182 3.73 17.88 14.06
CA GLU A 182 4.97 17.17 14.38
C GLU A 182 5.37 16.31 13.18
N GLN A 183 6.04 16.96 12.23
CA GLN A 183 6.44 16.35 10.96
C GLN A 183 7.57 15.34 11.17
N ARG A 184 7.51 14.24 10.43
CA ARG A 184 8.50 13.16 10.47
C ARG A 184 8.74 12.65 9.05
N PRO A 185 9.98 12.35 8.64
CA PRO A 185 10.27 11.83 7.31
C PRO A 185 9.63 10.44 7.09
N ARG A 186 9.15 10.20 5.88
CA ARG A 186 8.80 8.85 5.39
C ARG A 186 10.07 8.04 5.11
N LEU A 187 9.96 6.72 5.00
CA LEU A 187 11.13 5.90 4.66
C LEU A 187 11.38 5.88 3.15
N VAL A 188 10.37 5.48 2.36
CA VAL A 188 10.45 5.41 0.90
C VAL A 188 9.30 6.20 0.30
N TYR A 189 9.59 7.13 -0.59
CA TYR A 189 8.59 7.89 -1.33
C TYR A 189 8.84 7.80 -2.84
N ILE A 190 7.86 7.24 -3.53
CA ILE A 190 7.85 7.08 -4.98
C ILE A 190 6.70 7.95 -5.51
N SER A 191 7.01 8.94 -6.33
CA SER A 191 6.00 9.85 -6.88
C SER A 191 6.12 10.00 -8.38
N ASN A 192 4.99 10.06 -9.07
CA ASN A 192 4.92 10.29 -10.52
C ASN A 192 5.75 9.28 -11.33
N CYS A 193 5.93 8.06 -10.81
CA CYS A 193 6.80 7.04 -11.41
C CYS A 193 6.00 5.98 -12.17
N LYS A 194 6.69 5.30 -13.10
CA LYS A 194 6.14 4.13 -13.80
C LYS A 194 7.10 2.96 -13.73
N ASN A 195 6.55 1.74 -13.83
CA ASN A 195 7.33 0.50 -13.94
C ASN A 195 8.34 0.33 -12.78
N VAL A 196 7.86 0.48 -11.54
CA VAL A 196 8.69 0.40 -10.34
C VAL A 196 8.64 -1.01 -9.74
N GLN A 197 9.78 -1.53 -9.30
CA GLN A 197 9.82 -2.77 -8.51
C GLN A 197 10.67 -2.59 -7.26
N ILE A 198 10.08 -2.88 -6.09
CA ILE A 198 10.78 -2.92 -4.80
C ILE A 198 10.68 -4.35 -4.28
N GLU A 199 11.82 -5.01 -4.05
CA GLU A 199 11.80 -6.42 -3.69
C GLU A 199 12.87 -6.85 -2.69
N GLY A 200 12.48 -7.79 -1.83
CA GLY A 200 13.38 -8.58 -0.98
C GLY A 200 13.99 -7.85 0.19
N VAL A 201 13.91 -6.52 0.23
CA VAL A 201 14.52 -5.69 1.27
C VAL A 201 13.69 -5.61 2.54
N ASN A 202 14.36 -5.35 3.67
CA ASN A 202 13.73 -5.05 4.95
C ASN A 202 13.54 -3.53 5.07
N LEU A 203 12.31 -3.09 5.34
CA LEU A 203 11.95 -1.70 5.57
C LEU A 203 11.56 -1.56 7.04
N GLN A 204 12.40 -0.90 7.83
CA GLN A 204 12.28 -0.97 9.28
C GLN A 204 12.32 0.40 9.95
N ASN A 205 11.56 0.53 11.02
CA ASN A 205 11.62 1.65 11.96
C ASN A 205 11.49 3.02 11.28
N SER A 206 10.55 3.11 10.32
CA SER A 206 10.24 4.40 9.68
C SER A 206 9.80 5.42 10.73
N PRO A 207 10.25 6.67 10.65
CA PRO A 207 9.74 7.74 11.51
C PRO A 207 8.25 8.04 11.30
N PHE A 208 7.73 7.81 10.10
CA PHE A 208 6.35 8.03 9.65
C PHE A 208 5.94 6.91 8.68
N TRP A 209 5.10 7.14 7.67
CA TRP A 209 4.72 6.17 6.64
C TRP A 209 5.94 5.47 6.03
N THR A 210 5.87 4.14 5.93
CA THR A 210 7.03 3.36 5.52
C THR A 210 7.24 3.41 4.01
N THR A 211 6.22 3.07 3.23
CA THR A 211 6.31 3.10 1.76
C THR A 211 5.12 3.87 1.21
N HIS A 212 5.36 5.05 0.68
CA HIS A 212 4.33 5.89 0.08
C HIS A 212 4.51 5.94 -1.43
N ILE A 213 3.55 5.40 -2.16
CA ILE A 213 3.49 5.41 -3.62
C ILE A 213 2.42 6.41 -4.03
N TYR A 214 2.82 7.50 -4.69
CA TYR A 214 1.92 8.57 -5.11
C TYR A 214 1.93 8.75 -6.62
N ASN A 215 0.73 8.92 -7.23
CA ASN A 215 0.54 9.22 -8.65
C ASN A 215 1.43 8.36 -9.56
N SER A 216 1.45 7.05 -9.31
CA SER A 216 2.36 6.12 -9.97
C SER A 216 1.62 4.91 -10.54
N GLU A 217 2.20 4.31 -11.57
CA GLU A 217 1.60 3.25 -12.36
C GLU A 217 2.55 2.06 -12.56
N ASN A 218 2.01 0.84 -12.60
CA ASN A 218 2.75 -0.40 -12.79
C ASN A 218 3.83 -0.61 -11.71
N VAL A 219 3.40 -0.67 -10.42
CA VAL A 219 4.31 -0.82 -9.28
C VAL A 219 4.18 -2.21 -8.68
N LYS A 220 5.31 -2.87 -8.46
CA LYS A 220 5.42 -4.17 -7.78
C LYS A 220 6.19 -4.02 -6.47
N LEU A 221 5.57 -4.48 -5.37
CA LEU A 221 6.15 -4.56 -4.03
C LEU A 221 6.22 -6.05 -3.65
N LEU A 222 7.40 -6.67 -3.76
CA LEU A 222 7.55 -8.12 -3.72
C LEU A 222 8.44 -8.57 -2.57
N ASN A 223 7.96 -9.53 -1.77
CA ASN A 223 8.74 -10.20 -0.74
C ASN A 223 9.42 -9.22 0.25
N LEU A 224 8.74 -8.14 0.61
CA LEU A 224 9.24 -7.15 1.56
C LEU A 224 8.99 -7.61 3.00
N HIS A 225 9.89 -7.24 3.91
CA HIS A 225 9.69 -7.38 5.34
C HIS A 225 9.58 -5.97 5.96
N ILE A 226 8.36 -5.57 6.34
CA ILE A 226 8.07 -4.23 6.84
C ILE A 226 7.73 -4.30 8.33
N TYR A 227 8.47 -3.55 9.14
CA TYR A 227 8.33 -3.62 10.59
C TYR A 227 8.50 -2.27 11.29
N SER A 228 7.62 -2.01 12.28
CA SER A 228 7.80 -0.95 13.27
C SER A 228 7.40 -1.43 14.67
N PRO A 229 8.17 -1.10 15.74
CA PRO A 229 7.94 -1.63 17.07
C PRO A 229 6.82 -0.90 17.82
N ALA A 230 6.13 -1.64 18.71
CA ALA A 230 5.21 -1.08 19.70
C ALA A 230 5.92 -0.70 21.02
N LYS A 231 7.12 -1.21 21.26
CA LYS A 231 7.89 -0.98 22.49
C LYS A 231 9.38 -0.76 22.14
N PRO A 232 10.14 0.00 22.94
CA PRO A 232 9.76 0.72 24.18
C PRO A 232 8.90 1.95 23.91
N VAL A 233 8.94 2.55 22.72
CA VAL A 233 8.09 3.65 22.26
C VAL A 233 7.29 3.15 21.05
N LYS A 234 5.97 3.30 21.10
CA LYS A 234 5.10 2.96 19.97
C LYS A 234 5.42 3.87 18.79
N ALA A 235 5.73 3.28 17.65
CA ALA A 235 5.93 4.02 16.41
C ALA A 235 4.59 4.55 15.86
N PRO A 236 4.33 5.86 15.85
CA PRO A 236 3.05 6.41 15.43
C PRO A 236 2.95 6.58 13.92
N SER A 237 1.79 6.27 13.33
CA SER A 237 1.51 6.49 11.90
C SER A 237 2.57 5.85 11.00
N THR A 238 2.92 4.60 11.31
CA THR A 238 3.92 3.84 10.54
C THR A 238 3.23 2.81 9.65
N ASP A 239 2.28 3.29 8.83
CA ASP A 239 1.62 2.50 7.80
C ASP A 239 2.69 1.79 6.96
N ALA A 240 2.48 0.51 6.63
CA ALA A 240 3.48 -0.24 5.87
C ALA A 240 3.51 0.20 4.41
N ILE A 241 2.34 0.31 3.78
CA ILE A 241 2.20 0.70 2.39
C ILE A 241 1.02 1.66 2.25
N ASP A 242 1.28 2.88 1.80
CA ASP A 242 0.29 3.88 1.39
C ASP A 242 0.25 3.98 -0.13
N LEU A 243 -0.90 3.69 -0.71
CA LEU A 243 -1.15 3.77 -2.14
C LEU A 243 -2.06 4.97 -2.40
N ASP A 244 -1.56 6.01 -3.06
CA ASP A 244 -2.20 7.31 -3.21
C ASP A 244 -2.27 7.70 -4.70
N VAL A 245 -3.45 7.63 -5.31
CA VAL A 245 -3.68 7.90 -6.74
C VAL A 245 -2.84 6.97 -7.63
N VAL A 246 -3.06 5.67 -7.52
CA VAL A 246 -2.22 4.67 -8.18
C VAL A 246 -3.00 3.77 -9.13
N LYS A 247 -2.31 3.22 -10.15
CA LYS A 247 -2.87 2.27 -11.11
C LYS A 247 -1.94 1.07 -11.29
N ASN A 248 -2.53 -0.13 -11.37
CA ASN A 248 -1.82 -1.39 -11.59
C ASN A 248 -0.74 -1.65 -10.52
N ILE A 249 -1.17 -2.02 -9.32
CA ILE A 249 -0.29 -2.30 -8.18
C ILE A 249 -0.35 -3.77 -7.81
N LEU A 250 0.80 -4.39 -7.63
CA LEU A 250 0.93 -5.73 -7.07
C LEU A 250 1.76 -5.69 -5.79
N VAL A 251 1.14 -6.06 -4.67
CA VAL A 251 1.81 -6.33 -3.39
C VAL A 251 1.77 -7.84 -3.16
N LYS A 252 2.92 -8.51 -3.11
CA LYS A 252 2.96 -9.96 -3.04
C LYS A 252 4.08 -10.49 -2.15
N GLY A 253 3.75 -11.51 -1.33
CA GLY A 253 4.73 -12.23 -0.52
C GLY A 253 5.34 -11.40 0.61
N CYS A 254 4.70 -10.31 1.01
CA CYS A 254 5.21 -9.39 2.02
C CYS A 254 4.85 -9.83 3.44
N TYR A 255 5.76 -9.63 4.38
CA TYR A 255 5.46 -9.62 5.81
C TYR A 255 5.33 -8.18 6.30
N MET A 256 4.24 -7.87 7.02
CA MET A 256 3.99 -6.54 7.57
C MET A 256 3.58 -6.63 9.04
N SER A 257 4.30 -5.92 9.91
CA SER A 257 3.92 -5.77 11.33
C SER A 257 4.25 -4.36 11.77
N VAL A 258 3.21 -3.52 11.87
CA VAL A 258 3.35 -2.07 12.02
C VAL A 258 2.32 -1.51 12.99
N ASN A 259 2.50 -0.27 13.45
CA ASN A 259 1.61 0.34 14.44
C ASN A 259 0.57 1.30 13.83
N ASP A 260 0.29 1.13 12.54
CA ASP A 260 -0.82 1.71 11.82
C ASP A 260 -1.30 0.73 10.73
N ASP A 261 -1.84 1.17 9.62
CA ASP A 261 -2.43 0.30 8.60
C ASP A 261 -1.35 -0.53 7.86
N ALA A 262 -1.65 -1.79 7.51
CA ALA A 262 -0.77 -2.60 6.68
C ALA A 262 -0.79 -2.08 5.24
N VAL A 263 -1.97 -1.98 4.63
CA VAL A 263 -2.14 -1.32 3.33
C VAL A 263 -3.25 -0.30 3.42
N ALA A 264 -2.92 0.97 3.23
CA ALA A 264 -3.86 2.08 3.19
C ALA A 264 -4.00 2.63 1.76
N ILE A 265 -5.24 2.70 1.28
CA ILE A 265 -5.55 3.26 -0.03
C ILE A 265 -5.96 4.72 0.18
N LYS A 266 -5.11 5.62 -0.27
CA LYS A 266 -5.29 7.08 -0.20
C LYS A 266 -5.76 7.61 -1.57
N GLY A 267 -5.91 8.90 -1.76
CA GLY A 267 -6.28 9.44 -3.07
C GLY A 267 -6.90 10.83 -3.01
N GLY A 268 -6.76 11.50 -1.87
CA GLY A 268 -7.11 12.92 -1.77
C GLY A 268 -8.28 13.27 -0.89
N LYS A 269 -8.32 14.54 -0.59
CA LYS A 269 -9.41 15.26 0.07
C LYS A 269 -9.43 16.71 -0.47
N GLY A 270 -10.44 17.47 -0.09
CA GLY A 270 -10.53 18.87 -0.51
C GLY A 270 -10.68 19.03 -2.02
N PRO A 271 -9.81 19.81 -2.70
CA PRO A 271 -9.92 20.06 -4.15
C PRO A 271 -9.94 18.77 -4.99
N TYR A 272 -9.15 17.77 -4.63
CA TYR A 272 -9.18 16.46 -5.30
C TYR A 272 -10.56 15.82 -5.24
N ALA A 273 -11.14 15.73 -4.04
CA ALA A 273 -12.44 15.14 -3.85
C ALA A 273 -13.53 15.91 -4.62
N ASP A 274 -13.49 17.24 -4.58
CA ASP A 274 -14.45 18.07 -5.28
C ASP A 274 -14.31 17.93 -6.80
N ALA A 275 -13.10 17.92 -7.32
CA ALA A 275 -12.87 17.74 -8.74
C ALA A 275 -13.27 16.35 -9.22
N PHE A 276 -13.01 15.31 -8.44
CA PHE A 276 -13.41 13.94 -8.78
C PHE A 276 -14.94 13.80 -8.78
N ARG A 277 -15.63 14.32 -7.76
CA ARG A 277 -17.08 14.37 -7.72
C ARG A 277 -17.65 15.05 -8.97
N THR A 278 -17.10 16.20 -9.32
CA THR A 278 -17.55 16.98 -10.46
C THR A 278 -17.26 16.32 -11.81
N LYS A 279 -16.22 15.49 -11.93
CA LYS A 279 -15.98 14.65 -13.11
C LYS A 279 -17.11 13.63 -13.32
N TYR A 280 -17.62 13.01 -12.25
CA TYR A 280 -18.77 12.10 -12.33
C TYR A 280 -20.10 12.80 -12.55
N GLU A 281 -20.21 14.04 -12.10
CA GLU A 281 -21.39 14.89 -12.28
C GLU A 281 -21.33 15.75 -13.57
N GLY A 282 -20.32 15.51 -14.43
CA GLY A 282 -20.16 16.24 -15.71
C GLY A 282 -19.39 17.55 -15.61
N VAL A 283 -18.62 17.77 -14.54
CA VAL A 283 -17.81 18.99 -14.39
C VAL A 283 -16.38 18.80 -14.93
N ASP A 284 -15.89 19.88 -15.52
CA ASP A 284 -14.60 19.99 -16.20
C ASP A 284 -13.41 20.07 -15.22
N LEU A 285 -12.57 19.02 -15.19
CA LEU A 285 -11.36 18.96 -14.36
C LEU A 285 -10.28 19.95 -14.78
N SER A 286 -10.33 20.53 -15.99
CA SER A 286 -9.36 21.52 -16.46
C SER A 286 -9.31 22.79 -15.59
N LYS A 287 -10.32 22.97 -14.73
CA LYS A 287 -10.39 24.08 -13.76
C LYS A 287 -9.53 23.88 -12.50
N PHE A 288 -8.87 22.74 -12.38
CA PHE A 288 -8.01 22.38 -11.23
C PHE A 288 -6.61 21.98 -11.69
N PRO A 289 -5.86 22.89 -12.34
CA PRO A 289 -4.57 22.57 -12.96
C PRO A 289 -3.46 22.21 -11.95
N GLU A 290 -3.66 22.55 -10.67
CA GLU A 290 -2.73 22.21 -9.58
C GLU A 290 -2.83 20.74 -9.12
N MET A 291 -3.79 19.99 -9.65
CA MET A 291 -3.98 18.60 -9.29
C MET A 291 -3.15 17.70 -10.20
N GLU A 292 -2.21 17.00 -9.61
CA GLU A 292 -1.52 15.88 -10.27
C GLU A 292 -2.35 14.60 -10.08
N GLY A 293 -2.59 13.88 -11.19
CA GLY A 293 -3.46 12.70 -11.20
C GLY A 293 -4.95 13.03 -11.16
N ASP A 294 -5.78 12.01 -11.16
CA ASP A 294 -7.24 12.10 -11.24
C ASP A 294 -7.97 11.69 -9.94
N GLY A 295 -7.25 11.46 -8.85
CA GLY A 295 -7.81 11.02 -7.56
C GLY A 295 -8.23 9.54 -7.53
N GLU A 296 -7.99 8.78 -8.60
CA GLU A 296 -8.40 7.39 -8.74
C GLU A 296 -7.32 6.39 -8.33
N ASN A 297 -7.71 5.38 -7.55
CA ASN A 297 -6.94 4.16 -7.36
C ASN A 297 -7.62 3.00 -8.10
N ARG A 298 -6.88 2.30 -8.95
CA ARG A 298 -7.45 1.25 -9.79
C ARG A 298 -6.50 0.06 -9.95
N ASN A 299 -7.09 -1.14 -9.98
CA ASN A 299 -6.39 -2.38 -10.28
C ASN A 299 -5.25 -2.68 -9.29
N ILE A 300 -5.63 -2.98 -8.04
CA ILE A 300 -4.69 -3.27 -6.95
C ILE A 300 -4.89 -4.72 -6.51
N ILE A 301 -3.81 -5.51 -6.49
CA ILE A 301 -3.78 -6.85 -5.93
C ILE A 301 -2.80 -6.88 -4.76
N ILE A 302 -3.28 -7.36 -3.61
CA ILE A 302 -2.49 -7.65 -2.42
C ILE A 302 -2.68 -9.13 -2.13
N GLU A 303 -1.61 -9.93 -2.27
CA GLU A 303 -1.74 -11.39 -2.19
C GLU A 303 -0.55 -12.08 -1.54
N ASP A 304 -0.82 -13.29 -1.01
CA ASP A 304 0.21 -14.17 -0.46
C ASP A 304 1.04 -13.49 0.65
N CYS A 305 0.43 -12.61 1.46
CA CYS A 305 1.10 -11.86 2.51
C CYS A 305 0.81 -12.40 3.91
N GLU A 306 1.67 -12.05 4.86
CA GLU A 306 1.51 -12.37 6.27
C GLU A 306 1.55 -11.09 7.10
N TYR A 307 0.53 -10.88 7.95
CA TYR A 307 0.44 -9.71 8.81
C TYR A 307 0.65 -10.09 10.26
N GLY A 308 1.63 -9.46 10.92
CA GLY A 308 1.87 -9.58 12.35
C GLY A 308 0.82 -8.77 13.11
N PHE A 309 1.07 -7.49 13.34
CA PHE A 309 0.09 -6.56 13.89
C PHE A 309 -0.14 -5.39 12.92
N CYS A 310 -1.40 -4.94 12.79
CA CYS A 310 -1.75 -3.69 12.09
C CYS A 310 -3.08 -3.10 12.58
N HIS A 311 -3.33 -1.83 12.27
CA HIS A 311 -4.64 -1.23 12.54
C HIS A 311 -5.69 -1.69 11.51
N GLY A 312 -5.40 -1.61 10.23
CA GLY A 312 -6.23 -2.16 9.16
C GLY A 312 -5.41 -3.07 8.25
N CYS A 313 -5.92 -4.27 7.94
CA CYS A 313 -5.27 -5.12 6.93
C CYS A 313 -5.41 -4.49 5.54
N LEU A 314 -6.63 -4.05 5.21
CA LEU A 314 -6.94 -3.19 4.08
C LEU A 314 -7.78 -2.02 4.57
N THR A 315 -7.25 -0.83 4.49
CA THR A 315 -7.93 0.42 4.85
C THR A 315 -8.17 1.26 3.60
N LEU A 316 -9.44 1.60 3.35
CA LEU A 316 -9.83 2.53 2.29
C LEU A 316 -10.08 3.89 2.92
N GLY A 317 -9.19 4.81 2.66
CA GLY A 317 -9.23 6.16 3.27
C GLY A 317 -8.23 6.35 4.43
N SER A 318 -8.46 7.36 5.25
CA SER A 318 -9.60 8.30 5.20
C SER A 318 -9.53 9.29 4.03
N GLU A 319 -8.36 9.73 3.62
CA GLU A 319 -8.13 10.64 2.49
C GLU A 319 -8.08 9.86 1.17
N SER A 320 -9.23 9.35 0.72
CA SER A 320 -9.35 8.58 -0.52
C SER A 320 -10.65 8.94 -1.22
N VAL A 321 -10.59 9.26 -2.50
CA VAL A 321 -11.75 9.75 -3.26
C VAL A 321 -12.42 8.63 -4.03
N PHE A 322 -11.65 7.88 -4.81
CA PHE A 322 -12.20 6.81 -5.64
C PHE A 322 -11.29 5.58 -5.67
N ASN A 323 -11.87 4.43 -5.36
CA ASN A 323 -11.18 3.14 -5.37
C ASN A 323 -11.99 2.13 -6.18
N HIS A 324 -11.34 1.45 -7.13
CA HIS A 324 -11.98 0.52 -8.05
C HIS A 324 -11.07 -0.67 -8.37
N ASN A 325 -11.62 -1.88 -8.36
CA ASN A 325 -10.90 -3.13 -8.60
C ASN A 325 -9.73 -3.36 -7.63
N ILE A 326 -10.07 -3.69 -6.38
CA ILE A 326 -9.10 -4.02 -5.34
C ILE A 326 -9.33 -5.45 -4.87
N ILE A 327 -8.27 -6.24 -4.81
CA ILE A 327 -8.29 -7.62 -4.32
C ILE A 327 -7.28 -7.76 -3.18
N LEU A 328 -7.75 -8.21 -2.00
CA LEU A 328 -6.94 -8.70 -0.90
C LEU A 328 -7.17 -10.20 -0.79
N ARG A 329 -6.15 -11.03 -1.04
CA ARG A 329 -6.34 -12.48 -1.05
C ARG A 329 -5.17 -13.30 -0.53
N ARG A 330 -5.48 -14.46 0.04
CA ARG A 330 -4.50 -15.43 0.58
C ARG A 330 -3.57 -14.77 1.61
N ILE A 331 -4.22 -14.20 2.64
CA ILE A 331 -3.53 -13.49 3.72
C ILE A 331 -3.66 -14.26 5.03
N LYS A 332 -2.57 -14.36 5.78
CA LYS A 332 -2.58 -14.78 7.17
C LYS A 332 -2.45 -13.57 8.08
N VAL A 333 -3.34 -13.45 9.07
CA VAL A 333 -3.37 -12.31 9.99
C VAL A 333 -3.17 -12.82 11.41
N SER A 334 -2.05 -12.48 12.03
CA SER A 334 -1.79 -12.81 13.43
C SER A 334 -2.64 -11.94 14.37
N GLU A 335 -2.66 -10.63 14.14
CA GLU A 335 -3.49 -9.70 14.90
C GLU A 335 -3.76 -8.42 14.08
N ALA A 336 -5.02 -7.96 14.07
CA ALA A 336 -5.38 -6.68 13.47
C ALA A 336 -6.45 -5.96 14.31
N ASN A 337 -6.58 -4.64 14.15
CA ASN A 337 -7.77 -3.97 14.64
C ASN A 337 -8.94 -4.21 13.67
N ASN A 338 -8.71 -4.15 12.36
CA ASN A 338 -9.75 -4.35 11.36
C ASN A 338 -9.23 -5.19 10.19
N LEU A 339 -9.99 -6.17 9.72
CA LEU A 339 -9.65 -6.87 8.47
C LEU A 339 -9.93 -5.96 7.26
N LEU A 340 -11.14 -5.43 7.16
CA LEU A 340 -11.49 -4.40 6.18
C LEU A 340 -12.00 -3.14 6.90
N TRP A 341 -11.44 -1.99 6.55
CA TRP A 341 -11.86 -0.71 7.09
C TRP A 341 -12.28 0.25 5.97
N LEU A 342 -13.59 0.53 5.90
CA LEU A 342 -14.16 1.55 5.02
C LEU A 342 -14.19 2.87 5.81
N LYS A 343 -13.11 3.65 5.68
CA LYS A 343 -12.80 4.81 6.53
C LYS A 343 -13.21 6.09 5.83
N MET A 344 -14.51 6.39 5.91
CA MET A 344 -15.11 7.54 5.20
C MET A 344 -15.02 8.83 6.03
N ARG A 345 -14.78 9.94 5.36
CA ARG A 345 -14.69 11.28 5.97
C ARG A 345 -15.97 12.09 5.77
N PRO A 346 -16.39 12.88 6.77
CA PRO A 346 -17.54 13.78 6.60
C PRO A 346 -17.31 14.93 5.62
N ASP A 347 -16.05 15.27 5.34
CA ASP A 347 -15.69 16.43 4.49
C ASP A 347 -15.30 16.05 3.06
N THR A 348 -15.31 14.75 2.71
CA THR A 348 -14.82 14.26 1.44
C THR A 348 -15.84 13.32 0.80
N PRO A 349 -16.36 13.61 -0.39
CA PRO A 349 -17.14 12.65 -1.14
C PRO A 349 -16.25 11.49 -1.58
N GLN A 350 -16.63 10.26 -1.23
CA GLN A 350 -15.80 9.08 -1.46
C GLN A 350 -16.60 8.00 -2.16
N ARG A 351 -15.92 7.19 -2.99
CA ARG A 351 -16.52 6.07 -3.68
C ARG A 351 -15.57 4.86 -3.66
N TYR A 352 -15.99 3.79 -3.02
CA TYR A 352 -15.26 2.54 -2.89
C TYR A 352 -16.08 1.45 -3.56
N GLU A 353 -15.58 0.90 -4.67
CA GLU A 353 -16.37 -0.06 -5.43
C GLU A 353 -15.53 -1.20 -6.01
N TYR A 354 -16.18 -2.35 -6.21
CA TYR A 354 -15.56 -3.55 -6.76
C TYR A 354 -14.34 -4.01 -5.96
N ILE A 355 -14.57 -4.34 -4.68
CA ILE A 355 -13.54 -4.76 -3.74
C ILE A 355 -13.80 -6.19 -3.30
N THR A 356 -12.80 -7.04 -3.41
CA THR A 356 -12.87 -8.44 -2.95
C THR A 356 -11.81 -8.70 -1.89
N VAL A 357 -12.24 -9.25 -0.76
CA VAL A 357 -11.40 -9.81 0.30
C VAL A 357 -11.68 -11.30 0.37
N GLU A 358 -10.68 -12.14 0.11
CA GLU A 358 -10.89 -13.59 -0.03
C GLU A 358 -9.72 -14.42 0.47
N ASP A 359 -10.02 -15.67 0.86
CA ASP A 359 -9.02 -16.64 1.29
C ASP A 359 -8.16 -16.12 2.44
N ILE A 360 -8.81 -15.64 3.51
CA ILE A 360 -8.16 -15.06 4.69
C ILE A 360 -8.31 -16.00 5.90
N GLU A 361 -7.24 -16.13 6.67
CA GLU A 361 -7.27 -16.76 7.98
C GLU A 361 -6.62 -15.85 9.02
N GLY A 362 -7.28 -15.66 10.19
CA GLY A 362 -6.66 -14.86 11.23
C GLY A 362 -7.57 -14.37 12.34
N TYR A 363 -7.05 -13.33 13.03
CA TYR A 363 -7.70 -12.71 14.18
C TYR A 363 -7.66 -11.17 14.09
N GLY A 364 -8.74 -10.54 14.59
CA GLY A 364 -8.80 -9.09 14.72
C GLY A 364 -9.88 -8.58 15.67
N LYS A 365 -9.96 -7.27 15.85
CA LYS A 365 -11.05 -6.69 16.66
C LYS A 365 -12.34 -6.62 15.85
N ASN A 366 -12.28 -6.14 14.60
CA ASN A 366 -13.42 -6.08 13.71
C ASN A 366 -13.14 -6.87 12.42
N PHE A 367 -14.13 -7.63 11.97
CA PHE A 367 -14.07 -8.24 10.64
C PHE A 367 -14.27 -7.18 9.55
N ILE A 368 -15.34 -6.37 9.65
CA ILE A 368 -15.48 -5.13 8.88
C ILE A 368 -15.78 -3.98 9.84
N LEU A 369 -15.15 -2.83 9.60
CA LEU A 369 -15.49 -1.56 10.23
C LEU A 369 -15.93 -0.55 9.18
N VAL A 370 -17.14 -0.02 9.36
CA VAL A 370 -17.69 1.10 8.61
C VAL A 370 -18.07 2.18 9.60
N ALA A 371 -17.29 3.25 9.65
CA ALA A 371 -17.56 4.35 10.57
C ALA A 371 -16.99 5.66 10.04
N PRO A 372 -17.65 6.80 10.28
CA PRO A 372 -17.13 8.10 9.92
C PRO A 372 -15.78 8.36 10.61
N TRP A 373 -14.81 8.80 9.83
CA TRP A 373 -13.54 9.28 10.37
C TRP A 373 -13.62 10.77 10.62
N THR A 374 -13.80 11.16 11.87
CA THR A 374 -14.09 12.56 12.27
C THR A 374 -12.87 13.31 12.80
N GLN A 375 -11.68 12.70 12.77
CA GLN A 375 -10.46 13.36 13.21
C GLN A 375 -9.98 14.36 12.15
N PHE A 376 -9.83 15.63 12.55
CA PHE A 376 -9.27 16.70 11.71
C PHE A 376 -9.98 16.87 10.36
N TYR A 377 -11.32 16.80 10.34
CA TYR A 377 -12.10 17.12 9.15
C TYR A 377 -12.49 18.60 9.12
N ASP A 378 -12.70 19.10 7.93
CA ASP A 378 -13.13 20.48 7.67
C ASP A 378 -14.14 20.49 6.50
N LEU A 379 -15.37 20.87 6.78
CA LEU A 379 -16.43 20.96 5.77
C LEU A 379 -16.22 22.10 4.77
N LYS A 380 -15.25 23.01 5.00
CA LYS A 380 -14.92 24.13 4.11
C LYS A 380 -16.14 25.00 3.76
N GLY A 381 -16.99 25.23 4.77
CA GLY A 381 -18.20 26.04 4.62
C GLY A 381 -19.39 25.34 3.97
N ARG A 382 -19.31 24.01 3.70
CA ARG A 382 -20.49 23.25 3.29
C ARG A 382 -21.49 23.13 4.44
N GLU A 383 -22.76 23.30 4.12
CA GLU A 383 -23.85 23.13 5.10
C GLU A 383 -24.14 21.66 5.41
N THR A 384 -23.81 20.76 4.50
CA THR A 384 -24.07 19.32 4.62
C THR A 384 -22.82 18.50 4.32
N THR A 385 -22.75 17.33 4.94
CA THR A 385 -21.75 16.30 4.60
C THR A 385 -21.99 15.78 3.19
N PRO A 386 -20.96 15.72 2.31
CA PRO A 386 -21.12 15.10 1.00
C PRO A 386 -21.36 13.59 1.17
N MET A 387 -22.20 13.01 0.28
CA MET A 387 -22.50 11.60 0.28
C MET A 387 -21.29 10.79 -0.20
N SER A 388 -21.00 9.69 0.51
CA SER A 388 -20.01 8.69 0.13
C SER A 388 -20.70 7.35 -0.16
N TYR A 389 -20.06 6.50 -0.97
CA TYR A 389 -20.62 5.23 -1.41
C TYR A 389 -19.61 4.10 -1.23
N SER A 390 -20.08 2.95 -0.72
CA SER A 390 -19.35 1.67 -0.83
C SER A 390 -20.24 0.65 -1.53
N ASP A 391 -19.76 0.14 -2.65
CA ASP A 391 -20.58 -0.65 -3.57
C ASP A 391 -19.81 -1.88 -4.10
N HIS A 392 -20.49 -3.01 -4.31
CA HIS A 392 -19.88 -4.27 -4.75
C HIS A 392 -18.68 -4.71 -3.89
N ILE A 393 -18.91 -4.85 -2.57
CA ILE A 393 -17.92 -5.36 -1.62
C ILE A 393 -18.16 -6.86 -1.40
N THR A 394 -17.17 -7.68 -1.73
CA THR A 394 -17.24 -9.14 -1.55
C THR A 394 -16.26 -9.62 -0.48
N MET A 395 -16.77 -10.35 0.51
CA MET A 395 -15.99 -11.06 1.51
C MET A 395 -16.26 -12.56 1.35
N ARG A 396 -15.26 -13.36 0.97
CA ARG A 396 -15.50 -14.79 0.72
C ARG A 396 -14.36 -15.70 1.13
N ASN A 397 -14.70 -16.96 1.47
CA ASN A 397 -13.73 -18.00 1.85
C ASN A 397 -12.85 -17.56 3.03
N ILE A 398 -13.46 -17.05 4.11
CA ILE A 398 -12.71 -16.46 5.22
C ILE A 398 -12.99 -17.21 6.51
N LYS A 399 -11.91 -17.55 7.24
CA LYS A 399 -11.97 -18.04 8.62
C LYS A 399 -11.33 -17.00 9.52
N PHE A 400 -12.14 -16.41 10.42
CA PHE A 400 -11.66 -15.28 11.20
C PHE A 400 -12.27 -15.24 12.60
N ASP A 401 -11.42 -15.02 13.60
CA ASP A 401 -11.86 -14.78 14.96
C ASP A 401 -11.86 -13.27 15.23
N CYS A 402 -12.94 -12.70 15.79
CA CYS A 402 -13.02 -11.26 16.02
C CYS A 402 -13.89 -10.90 17.24
N ASN A 403 -13.82 -9.64 17.69
CA ASN A 403 -14.72 -9.14 18.72
C ASN A 403 -16.07 -8.72 18.11
N VAL A 404 -16.05 -8.07 16.96
CA VAL A 404 -17.25 -7.58 16.26
C VAL A 404 -17.21 -8.05 14.81
N PHE A 405 -18.28 -8.72 14.38
CA PHE A 405 -18.37 -9.21 13.02
C PHE A 405 -18.56 -8.05 12.04
N PHE A 406 -19.67 -7.37 12.05
CA PHE A 406 -19.92 -6.23 11.19
C PHE A 406 -20.14 -4.98 12.05
N ASN A 407 -19.10 -4.16 12.23
CA ASN A 407 -19.16 -2.95 13.01
C ASN A 407 -19.55 -1.78 12.11
N VAL A 408 -20.84 -1.46 12.08
CA VAL A 408 -21.39 -0.36 11.29
C VAL A 408 -21.89 0.74 12.20
N ASN A 409 -21.37 1.95 12.04
CA ASN A 409 -21.94 3.15 12.61
C ASN A 409 -22.78 3.85 11.54
N GLN A 410 -24.08 3.53 11.49
CA GLN A 410 -24.99 4.02 10.45
C GLN A 410 -25.13 5.54 10.44
N GLN A 411 -24.94 6.12 9.27
CA GLN A 411 -25.01 7.55 8.99
C GLN A 411 -25.62 7.78 7.60
N GLU A 412 -26.94 7.65 7.48
CA GLU A 412 -27.67 7.76 6.19
C GLU A 412 -27.42 9.06 5.43
N SER A 413 -27.12 10.15 6.16
CA SER A 413 -26.80 11.43 5.54
C SER A 413 -25.36 11.56 5.06
N GLN A 414 -24.50 10.55 5.32
CA GLN A 414 -23.09 10.62 4.99
C GLN A 414 -22.64 9.53 4.03
N TYR A 415 -23.13 8.28 4.17
CA TYR A 415 -22.71 7.21 3.29
C TYR A 415 -23.82 6.20 3.03
N HIS A 416 -23.71 5.55 1.88
CA HIS A 416 -24.60 4.51 1.39
C HIS A 416 -23.82 3.25 1.09
N LEU A 417 -24.30 2.11 1.60
CA LEU A 417 -23.70 0.79 1.41
C LEU A 417 -24.63 -0.04 0.50
N SER A 418 -24.08 -0.62 -0.58
CA SER A 418 -24.88 -1.41 -1.52
C SER A 418 -24.12 -2.59 -2.12
N ASN A 419 -24.86 -3.61 -2.54
CA ASN A 419 -24.35 -4.78 -3.26
C ASN A 419 -23.21 -5.51 -2.52
N PHE A 420 -23.34 -5.70 -1.20
CA PHE A 420 -22.38 -6.50 -0.44
C PHE A 420 -22.67 -7.99 -0.62
N THR A 421 -21.59 -8.79 -0.69
CA THR A 421 -21.67 -10.25 -0.75
C THR A 421 -20.78 -10.87 0.32
N PHE A 422 -21.39 -11.64 1.23
CA PHE A 422 -20.69 -12.50 2.19
C PHE A 422 -20.93 -13.96 1.81
N GLU A 423 -19.85 -14.69 1.53
CA GLU A 423 -19.91 -16.06 1.04
C GLU A 423 -18.86 -16.96 1.66
N ASN A 424 -19.24 -18.14 2.13
CA ASN A 424 -18.33 -19.14 2.73
C ASN A 424 -17.51 -18.54 3.89
N LEU A 425 -18.16 -18.02 4.92
CA LEU A 425 -17.51 -17.44 6.09
C LEU A 425 -17.65 -18.35 7.31
N ASP A 426 -16.56 -18.65 7.99
CA ASP A 426 -16.52 -19.28 9.33
C ASP A 426 -15.95 -18.29 10.34
N ILE A 427 -16.82 -17.59 11.04
CA ILE A 427 -16.48 -16.47 11.90
C ILE A 427 -16.78 -16.82 13.36
N LYS A 428 -15.82 -16.55 14.26
CA LYS A 428 -16.11 -16.51 15.70
C LYS A 428 -16.11 -15.05 16.14
N ALA A 429 -17.24 -14.61 16.73
CA ALA A 429 -17.40 -13.21 17.13
C ALA A 429 -18.15 -13.08 18.47
N ASN A 430 -17.76 -12.09 19.28
CA ASN A 430 -18.50 -11.74 20.49
C ASN A 430 -19.80 -10.99 20.15
N LYS A 431 -19.75 -10.07 19.18
CA LYS A 431 -20.90 -9.39 18.59
C LYS A 431 -21.10 -9.89 17.17
N LYS A 432 -22.27 -10.50 16.92
CA LYS A 432 -22.54 -11.32 15.73
C LYS A 432 -23.52 -10.67 14.76
N GLU A 433 -23.97 -9.47 15.05
CA GLU A 433 -24.97 -8.75 14.26
C GLU A 433 -24.49 -8.57 12.81
N LEU A 434 -25.37 -8.86 11.85
CA LEU A 434 -25.11 -8.74 10.40
C LEU A 434 -25.45 -7.37 9.86
N HIS A 435 -26.34 -6.64 10.51
CA HIS A 435 -26.80 -5.31 10.09
C HIS A 435 -27.29 -5.27 8.63
N GLU A 436 -28.09 -6.28 8.24
CA GLU A 436 -28.64 -6.39 6.88
C GLU A 436 -29.44 -5.15 6.49
N GLU A 437 -30.07 -4.50 7.47
CA GLU A 437 -30.86 -3.28 7.31
C GLU A 437 -30.07 -2.06 6.83
N TYR A 438 -28.72 -2.09 6.92
CA TYR A 438 -27.85 -0.98 6.54
C TYR A 438 -27.23 -1.14 5.15
N VAL A 439 -27.50 -2.27 4.47
CA VAL A 439 -26.88 -2.57 3.18
C VAL A 439 -27.97 -2.87 2.13
N GLU A 440 -28.08 -2.05 1.12
CA GLU A 440 -28.97 -2.31 -0.01
C GLU A 440 -28.41 -3.48 -0.86
N ASN A 441 -29.27 -4.46 -1.20
CA ASN A 441 -28.90 -5.65 -2.00
C ASN A 441 -27.79 -6.48 -1.35
N PHE A 442 -27.95 -6.87 -0.08
CA PHE A 442 -26.99 -7.70 0.63
C PHE A 442 -27.19 -9.19 0.30
N THR A 443 -26.18 -9.82 -0.22
CA THR A 443 -26.17 -11.27 -0.53
C THR A 443 -25.39 -12.03 0.54
N ILE A 444 -26.05 -13.01 1.18
CA ILE A 444 -25.47 -13.84 2.24
C ILE A 444 -25.59 -15.31 1.85
N LYS A 445 -24.45 -16.02 1.74
CA LYS A 445 -24.41 -17.44 1.34
C LYS A 445 -23.41 -18.22 2.19
N ASN A 446 -23.87 -19.34 2.77
CA ASN A 446 -23.02 -20.28 3.49
C ASN A 446 -22.12 -19.61 4.53
N ILE A 447 -22.70 -18.87 5.44
CA ILE A 447 -21.98 -18.22 6.54
C ILE A 447 -22.29 -18.87 7.87
N THR A 448 -21.29 -18.98 8.74
CA THR A 448 -21.43 -19.39 10.12
C THR A 448 -20.80 -18.31 10.99
N VAL A 449 -21.59 -17.74 11.92
CA VAL A 449 -21.09 -16.79 12.93
C VAL A 449 -21.37 -17.38 14.30
N LYS A 450 -20.32 -17.81 15.02
CA LYS A 450 -20.41 -18.50 16.33
C LYS A 450 -20.08 -17.56 17.47
#